data_30a9b67d6659f6841691e1b7c554251c
#
_entry.id   30a9b67d6659f6841691e1b7c554251c
#
_cell.length_a   1.000
_cell.length_b   1.000
_cell.length_c   1.000
_cell.angle_alpha   90.00
_cell.angle_beta   90.00
_cell.angle_gamma   90.00
#
_symmetry.space_group_name_H-M   'P 1'
#
loop_
_entity.id
_entity.type
_entity.pdbx_description
1 polymer ?
#
loop_
_entity_poly.entity_id
_entity_poly.type
_entity_poly.pdbx_seq_one_letter_code
_entity_poly.pdbx_strand_id
1 'polypeptide(L)'
;MKPTDNTLKPDMQVCQDDYPLDWYQREFLPYAEEYQALPDRDILTTLCWMQPYMEKAQAHFGDSLLLLAHYYMGGEIVKMIKYFGGSIGDSYQLALMAVNQPEKKVIVESAVHFMAESISILANSDQTVYITNPKSGCTMEMLAKDFMVK
;
A
#
# COMPACT_ATOMS: atom_id res chain seq x y z
N MET A 1 38.04 -5.82 7.69
CA MET A 1 36.60 -5.74 7.51
C MET A 1 36.14 -7.11 6.98
N LYS A 2 35.36 -7.91 7.73
CA LYS A 2 34.85 -9.18 7.22
C LYS A 2 33.78 -8.85 6.16
N PRO A 3 33.79 -9.52 4.99
CA PRO A 3 32.69 -9.38 4.06
C PRO A 3 31.41 -9.78 4.78
N THR A 4 30.45 -8.89 4.87
CA THR A 4 29.10 -9.24 5.27
C THR A 4 28.55 -10.19 4.21
N ASP A 5 28.15 -11.38 4.64
CA ASP A 5 27.50 -12.36 3.79
C ASP A 5 26.15 -11.79 3.36
N ASN A 6 26.11 -11.19 2.15
CA ASN A 6 24.94 -10.60 1.55
C ASN A 6 24.12 -11.63 0.73
N THR A 7 24.33 -12.94 0.98
CA THR A 7 23.48 -13.95 0.35
C THR A 7 22.07 -13.88 0.91
N LEU A 8 21.12 -13.59 0.03
CA LEU A 8 19.70 -13.71 0.34
C LEU A 8 19.42 -15.15 0.78
N LYS A 9 19.00 -15.32 2.03
CA LYS A 9 18.57 -16.63 2.50
C LYS A 9 17.26 -17.00 1.81
N PRO A 10 17.04 -18.29 1.49
CA PRO A 10 15.83 -18.72 0.79
C PRO A 10 14.52 -18.42 1.53
N ASP A 11 14.60 -18.22 2.84
CA ASP A 11 13.50 -17.88 3.75
C ASP A 11 13.40 -16.36 4.03
N MET A 12 14.27 -15.57 3.44
CA MET A 12 14.25 -14.12 3.57
C MET A 12 13.11 -13.56 2.74
N GLN A 13 12.10 -13.01 3.38
CA GLN A 13 11.08 -12.26 2.66
C GLN A 13 11.74 -11.02 2.03
N VAL A 14 11.52 -10.85 0.74
CA VAL A 14 12.06 -9.71 -0.03
C VAL A 14 11.54 -8.36 0.49
N CYS A 15 10.38 -8.40 1.10
CA CYS A 15 9.74 -7.27 1.76
C CYS A 15 9.57 -7.61 3.23
N GLN A 16 10.39 -7.02 4.07
CA GLN A 16 10.34 -7.22 5.52
C GLN A 16 9.33 -6.29 6.18
N ASP A 17 8.72 -6.81 7.20
CA ASP A 17 7.69 -6.16 7.97
C ASP A 17 7.97 -6.40 9.46
N ASP A 18 7.93 -5.33 10.21
CA ASP A 18 8.22 -5.32 11.65
C ASP A 18 7.01 -5.67 12.52
N TYR A 19 5.84 -5.88 11.90
CA TYR A 19 4.63 -6.24 12.61
C TYR A 19 4.52 -7.75 12.84
N PRO A 20 3.99 -8.19 13.98
CA PRO A 20 3.75 -9.60 14.25
C PRO A 20 2.79 -10.23 13.22
N LEU A 21 3.12 -11.44 12.75
CA LEU A 21 2.28 -12.15 11.78
C LEU A 21 0.84 -12.40 12.27
N ASP A 22 0.67 -12.65 13.58
CA ASP A 22 -0.62 -12.86 14.21
C ASP A 22 -1.51 -11.61 14.21
N TRP A 23 -0.94 -10.41 14.20
CA TRP A 23 -1.70 -9.16 14.08
C TRP A 23 -2.43 -9.08 12.74
N TYR A 24 -1.75 -9.44 11.65
CA TYR A 24 -2.36 -9.50 10.32
C TYR A 24 -3.40 -10.59 10.21
N GLN A 25 -3.07 -11.78 10.69
CA GLN A 25 -3.98 -12.93 10.62
C GLN A 25 -5.30 -12.65 11.31
N ARG A 26 -5.27 -11.98 12.46
CA ARG A 26 -6.48 -11.69 13.22
C ARG A 26 -7.42 -10.70 12.54
N GLU A 27 -6.88 -9.61 11.99
CA GLU A 27 -7.71 -8.54 11.40
C GLU A 27 -8.10 -8.82 9.94
N PHE A 28 -7.21 -9.41 9.17
CA PHE A 28 -7.40 -9.61 7.74
C PHE A 28 -7.75 -11.05 7.35
N LEU A 29 -7.69 -12.00 8.27
CA LEU A 29 -7.98 -13.40 8.01
C LEU A 29 -9.34 -13.62 7.31
N PRO A 30 -10.45 -12.99 7.73
CA PRO A 30 -11.74 -13.19 7.06
C PRO A 30 -11.70 -12.80 5.58
N TYR A 31 -11.05 -11.69 5.27
CA TYR A 31 -10.90 -11.22 3.88
C TYR A 31 -9.95 -12.11 3.07
N ALA A 32 -8.89 -12.62 3.71
CA ALA A 32 -7.97 -13.55 3.08
C ALA A 32 -8.68 -14.89 2.76
N GLU A 33 -9.52 -15.39 3.65
CA GLU A 33 -10.31 -16.59 3.43
C GLU A 33 -11.32 -16.40 2.29
N GLU A 34 -12.02 -15.28 2.25
CA GLU A 34 -12.92 -14.93 1.14
C GLU A 34 -12.17 -14.88 -0.20
N TYR A 35 -11.02 -14.20 -0.23
CA TYR A 35 -10.20 -14.12 -1.43
C TYR A 35 -9.68 -15.49 -1.90
N GLN A 36 -9.24 -16.33 -0.97
CA GLN A 36 -8.76 -17.67 -1.27
C GLN A 36 -9.89 -18.60 -1.77
N ALA A 37 -11.12 -18.37 -1.33
CA ALA A 37 -12.30 -19.13 -1.75
C ALA A 37 -12.82 -18.75 -3.13
N LEU A 38 -12.28 -17.68 -3.75
CA LEU A 38 -12.67 -17.31 -5.12
C LEU A 38 -12.32 -18.44 -6.11
N PRO A 39 -13.24 -18.79 -7.01
CA PRO A 39 -13.04 -19.88 -7.98
C PRO A 39 -11.91 -19.60 -8.95
N ASP A 40 -11.70 -18.35 -9.26
CA ASP A 40 -10.61 -17.80 -10.04
C ASP A 40 -10.14 -16.49 -9.38
N ARG A 41 -8.86 -16.20 -9.49
CA ARG A 41 -8.25 -14.97 -8.95
C ARG A 41 -7.67 -14.11 -10.07
N ASP A 42 -8.32 -14.13 -11.20
CA ASP A 42 -8.03 -13.21 -12.28
C ASP A 42 -8.40 -11.76 -11.89
N ILE A 43 -7.98 -10.81 -12.71
CA ILE A 43 -8.21 -9.39 -12.44
C ILE A 43 -9.70 -9.07 -12.30
N LEU A 44 -10.55 -9.65 -13.13
CA LEU A 44 -11.97 -9.33 -13.14
C LEU A 44 -12.67 -9.87 -11.89
N THR A 45 -12.43 -11.12 -11.54
CA THR A 45 -12.99 -11.75 -10.33
C THR A 45 -12.53 -11.03 -9.07
N THR A 46 -11.26 -10.65 -9.00
CA THR A 46 -10.71 -9.88 -7.87
C THR A 46 -11.36 -8.49 -7.78
N LEU A 47 -11.57 -7.79 -8.89
CA LEU A 47 -12.25 -6.50 -8.91
C LEU A 47 -13.70 -6.62 -8.42
N CYS A 48 -14.44 -7.62 -8.89
CA CYS A 48 -15.83 -7.87 -8.45
C CYS A 48 -15.91 -8.16 -6.93
N TRP A 49 -14.93 -8.90 -6.39
CA TRP A 49 -14.86 -9.17 -4.96
C TRP A 49 -14.52 -7.92 -4.14
N MET A 50 -13.61 -7.08 -4.60
CA MET A 50 -13.18 -5.86 -3.89
C MET A 50 -14.22 -4.74 -3.96
N GLN A 51 -15.00 -4.67 -5.03
CA GLN A 51 -15.92 -3.56 -5.31
C GLN A 51 -16.84 -3.20 -4.14
N PRO A 52 -17.57 -4.12 -3.50
CA PRO A 52 -18.49 -3.78 -2.39
C PRO A 52 -17.78 -3.21 -1.16
N TYR A 53 -16.53 -3.57 -0.93
CA TYR A 53 -15.71 -3.00 0.16
C TYR A 53 -15.33 -1.56 -0.15
N MET A 54 -14.91 -1.29 -1.39
CA MET A 54 -14.57 0.06 -1.84
C MET A 54 -15.79 1.00 -1.86
N GLU A 55 -16.95 0.50 -2.29
CA GLU A 55 -18.21 1.26 -2.25
C GLU A 55 -18.59 1.65 -0.82
N LYS A 56 -18.42 0.74 0.14
CA LYS A 56 -18.64 1.03 1.57
C LYS A 56 -17.68 2.10 2.08
N ALA A 57 -16.41 2.02 1.71
CA ALA A 57 -15.41 3.01 2.10
C ALA A 57 -15.74 4.39 1.51
N GLN A 58 -16.09 4.46 0.23
CA GLN A 58 -16.53 5.72 -0.40
C GLN A 58 -17.80 6.29 0.24
N ALA A 59 -18.79 5.44 0.53
CA ALA A 59 -20.01 5.88 1.20
C ALA A 59 -19.74 6.42 2.61
N HIS A 60 -18.77 5.86 3.32
CA HIS A 60 -18.42 6.26 4.68
C HIS A 60 -17.61 7.55 4.73
N PHE A 61 -16.58 7.66 3.91
CA PHE A 61 -15.64 8.80 3.94
C PHE A 61 -16.03 9.94 2.98
N GLY A 62 -16.84 9.65 1.97
CA GLY A 62 -17.28 10.64 0.98
C GLY A 62 -16.13 11.37 0.31
N ASP A 63 -16.29 12.67 0.17
CA ASP A 63 -15.31 13.55 -0.49
C ASP A 63 -13.99 13.69 0.31
N SER A 64 -13.94 13.26 1.56
CA SER A 64 -12.72 13.30 2.36
C SER A 64 -11.73 12.18 2.02
N LEU A 65 -12.15 11.18 1.25
CA LEU A 65 -11.30 10.05 0.83
C LEU A 65 -10.42 10.44 -0.36
N LEU A 66 -9.13 10.11 -0.27
CA LEU A 66 -8.18 10.14 -1.38
C LEU A 66 -7.58 8.74 -1.57
N LEU A 67 -7.76 8.17 -2.75
CA LEU A 67 -7.20 6.88 -3.12
C LEU A 67 -6.00 7.08 -4.02
N LEU A 68 -4.87 6.52 -3.63
CA LEU A 68 -3.60 6.62 -4.35
C LEU A 68 -3.03 5.22 -4.61
N ALA A 69 -2.42 5.02 -5.78
CA ALA A 69 -1.64 3.82 -6.03
C ALA A 69 -0.40 4.11 -6.87
N HIS A 70 0.68 3.43 -6.54
CA HIS A 70 1.87 3.45 -7.39
C HIS A 70 1.62 2.64 -8.68
N TYR A 71 2.14 3.11 -9.81
CA TYR A 71 1.83 2.54 -11.13
C TYR A 71 2.33 1.10 -11.33
N TYR A 72 3.25 0.59 -10.51
CA TYR A 72 3.71 -0.80 -10.56
C TYR A 72 3.02 -1.75 -9.58
N MET A 73 1.98 -1.28 -8.89
CA MET A 73 1.11 -2.18 -8.13
C MET A 73 0.36 -3.12 -9.07
N GLY A 74 -0.13 -4.24 -8.55
CA GLY A 74 -0.88 -5.20 -9.34
C GLY A 74 -2.00 -4.58 -10.18
N GLY A 75 -2.25 -5.15 -11.35
CA GLY A 75 -3.19 -4.59 -12.33
C GLY A 75 -4.61 -4.43 -11.79
N GLU A 76 -5.06 -5.31 -10.89
CA GLU A 76 -6.31 -5.24 -10.15
C GLU A 76 -6.37 -4.01 -9.25
N ILE A 77 -5.31 -3.71 -8.50
CA ILE A 77 -5.24 -2.54 -7.62
C ILE A 77 -5.29 -1.24 -8.45
N VAL A 78 -4.48 -1.14 -9.50
CA VAL A 78 -4.46 0.04 -10.38
C VAL A 78 -5.84 0.28 -11.02
N LYS A 79 -6.50 -0.77 -11.49
CA LYS A 79 -7.85 -0.68 -12.07
C LYS A 79 -8.89 -0.27 -11.03
N MET A 80 -8.83 -0.85 -9.84
CA MET A 80 -9.74 -0.52 -8.73
C MET A 80 -9.60 0.96 -8.35
N ILE A 81 -8.38 1.43 -8.11
CA ILE A 81 -8.13 2.83 -7.75
C ILE A 81 -8.66 3.79 -8.83
N LYS A 82 -8.40 3.49 -10.11
CA LYS A 82 -8.94 4.30 -11.22
C LYS A 82 -10.47 4.28 -11.30
N TYR A 83 -11.08 3.12 -11.12
CA TYR A 83 -12.53 2.96 -11.17
C TYR A 83 -13.23 3.80 -10.10
N PHE A 84 -12.65 3.87 -8.91
CA PHE A 84 -13.15 4.67 -7.79
C PHE A 84 -12.63 6.13 -7.77
N GLY A 85 -12.11 6.62 -8.89
CA GLY A 85 -11.73 8.02 -9.03
C GLY A 85 -10.42 8.41 -8.33
N GLY A 86 -9.62 7.43 -7.92
CA GLY A 86 -8.31 7.65 -7.33
C GLY A 86 -7.23 7.96 -8.38
N SER A 87 -6.05 8.27 -7.90
CA SER A 87 -4.91 8.72 -8.72
C SER A 87 -3.79 7.68 -8.73
N ILE A 88 -3.12 7.60 -9.88
CA ILE A 88 -1.97 6.72 -10.09
C ILE A 88 -0.76 7.59 -10.42
N GLY A 89 0.38 7.28 -9.80
CA GLY A 89 1.60 8.05 -10.04
C GLY A 89 2.86 7.35 -9.56
N ASP A 90 3.98 8.04 -9.68
CA ASP A 90 5.22 7.70 -8.99
C ASP A 90 5.20 8.24 -7.55
N SER A 91 6.22 7.90 -6.75
CA SER A 91 6.29 8.27 -5.33
C SER A 91 6.22 9.78 -5.10
N TYR A 92 6.87 10.58 -5.94
CA TYR A 92 6.85 12.03 -5.82
C TYR A 92 5.50 12.62 -6.22
N GLN A 93 4.91 12.14 -7.32
CA GLN A 93 3.58 12.57 -7.77
C GLN A 93 2.51 12.24 -6.73
N LEU A 94 2.53 11.05 -6.12
CA LEU A 94 1.58 10.65 -5.10
C LEU A 94 1.69 11.55 -3.85
N ALA A 95 2.91 11.86 -3.42
CA ALA A 95 3.13 12.78 -2.31
C ALA A 95 2.58 14.19 -2.62
N LEU A 96 2.83 14.72 -3.82
CA LEU A 96 2.28 16.01 -4.23
C LEU A 96 0.74 16.00 -4.30
N MET A 97 0.14 14.91 -4.79
CA MET A 97 -1.32 14.79 -4.85
C MET A 97 -1.95 14.82 -3.46
N ALA A 98 -1.31 14.19 -2.48
CA ALA A 98 -1.77 14.21 -1.10
C ALA A 98 -1.68 15.61 -0.47
N VAL A 99 -0.52 16.26 -0.61
CA VAL A 99 -0.26 17.58 -0.01
C VAL A 99 -1.12 18.68 -0.64
N ASN A 100 -1.39 18.59 -1.94
CA ASN A 100 -2.17 19.62 -2.67
C ASN A 100 -3.70 19.47 -2.49
N GLN A 101 -4.16 18.50 -1.71
CA GLN A 101 -5.57 18.24 -1.41
C GLN A 101 -5.82 18.23 0.12
N PRO A 102 -5.68 19.38 0.78
CA PRO A 102 -5.81 19.47 2.25
C PRO A 102 -7.22 19.16 2.75
N GLU A 103 -8.23 19.19 1.89
CA GLU A 103 -9.61 18.83 2.18
C GLU A 103 -9.78 17.30 2.33
N LYS A 104 -8.88 16.51 1.73
CA LYS A 104 -8.87 15.05 1.85
C LYS A 104 -8.28 14.64 3.20
N LYS A 105 -9.12 14.12 4.09
CA LYS A 105 -8.72 13.78 5.46
C LYS A 105 -8.25 12.34 5.61
N VAL A 106 -8.67 11.46 4.71
CA VAL A 106 -8.34 10.04 4.72
C VAL A 106 -7.63 9.70 3.41
N ILE A 107 -6.35 9.42 3.49
CA ILE A 107 -5.51 9.06 2.35
C ILE A 107 -5.21 7.58 2.44
N VAL A 108 -5.62 6.82 1.43
CA VAL A 108 -5.33 5.38 1.33
C VAL A 108 -4.36 5.16 0.19
N GLU A 109 -3.19 4.68 0.50
CA GLU A 109 -2.13 4.46 -0.48
C GLU A 109 -1.84 2.97 -0.68
N SER A 110 -1.87 2.55 -1.93
CA SER A 110 -1.42 1.24 -2.40
C SER A 110 -0.04 1.40 -3.03
N ALA A 111 0.99 1.26 -2.22
CA ALA A 111 2.40 1.40 -2.61
C ALA A 111 3.30 0.67 -1.61
N VAL A 112 4.60 0.90 -1.67
CA VAL A 112 5.56 0.43 -0.67
C VAL A 112 5.58 1.35 0.54
N HIS A 113 5.96 0.80 1.69
CA HIS A 113 5.83 1.44 3.01
C HIS A 113 6.44 2.85 3.08
N PHE A 114 7.65 3.05 2.59
CA PHE A 114 8.33 4.36 2.68
C PHE A 114 7.60 5.49 1.91
N MET A 115 6.77 5.13 0.90
CA MET A 115 5.98 6.13 0.17
C MET A 115 4.85 6.66 1.05
N ALA A 116 4.16 5.78 1.78
CA ALA A 116 3.14 6.17 2.76
C ALA A 116 3.75 6.99 3.90
N GLU A 117 4.95 6.64 4.37
CA GLU A 117 5.70 7.44 5.35
C GLU A 117 6.01 8.84 4.81
N SER A 118 6.45 8.93 3.55
CA SER A 118 6.74 10.22 2.91
C SER A 118 5.50 11.12 2.84
N ILE A 119 4.35 10.53 2.48
CA ILE A 119 3.07 11.26 2.51
C ILE A 119 2.72 11.66 3.94
N SER A 120 2.88 10.76 4.91
CA SER A 120 2.55 11.03 6.31
C SER A 120 3.39 12.16 6.92
N ILE A 121 4.67 12.27 6.52
CA ILE A 121 5.56 13.36 6.95
C ILE A 121 5.12 14.71 6.36
N LEU A 122 4.63 14.71 5.13
CA LEU A 122 4.25 15.92 4.39
C LEU A 122 2.79 16.32 4.58
N ALA A 123 1.95 15.40 5.02
CA ALA A 123 0.52 15.61 5.22
C ALA A 123 0.24 16.60 6.36
N ASN A 124 -0.91 17.25 6.31
CA ASN A 124 -1.37 18.10 7.40
C ASN A 124 -1.73 17.27 8.64
N SER A 125 -1.67 17.87 9.80
CA SER A 125 -1.93 17.21 11.09
C SER A 125 -3.34 16.61 11.23
N ASP A 126 -4.27 17.01 10.38
CA ASP A 126 -5.66 16.54 10.34
C ASP A 126 -5.93 15.54 9.20
N GLN A 127 -4.88 15.14 8.48
CA GLN A 127 -4.92 14.08 7.48
C GLN A 127 -4.36 12.78 8.06
N THR A 128 -5.04 11.67 7.81
CA THR A 128 -4.59 10.33 8.21
C THR A 128 -4.23 9.51 7.00
N VAL A 129 -3.03 8.95 7.00
CA VAL A 129 -2.51 8.13 5.89
C VAL A 129 -2.59 6.65 6.27
N TYR A 130 -3.21 5.87 5.42
CA TYR A 130 -3.31 4.42 5.51
C TYR A 130 -2.58 3.77 4.34
N ILE A 131 -1.86 2.73 4.61
CA ILE A 131 -1.26 1.87 3.58
C ILE A 131 -2.04 0.57 3.47
N THR A 132 -2.32 0.12 2.24
CA THR A 132 -3.11 -1.09 2.00
C THR A 132 -2.39 -2.37 2.41
N ASN A 133 -1.05 -2.38 2.38
CA ASN A 133 -0.25 -3.48 2.87
C ASN A 133 1.01 -2.93 3.55
N PRO A 134 1.04 -2.85 4.89
CA PRO A 134 2.21 -2.37 5.63
C PRO A 134 3.43 -3.27 5.50
N LYS A 135 3.29 -4.49 4.95
CA LYS A 135 4.39 -5.39 4.57
C LYS A 135 5.03 -5.09 3.22
N SER A 136 4.45 -4.16 2.46
CA SER A 136 4.98 -3.75 1.17
C SER A 136 6.30 -2.99 1.34
N GLY A 137 7.42 -3.67 1.19
CA GLY A 137 8.76 -3.06 1.19
C GLY A 137 9.31 -2.90 -0.22
N CYS A 138 10.45 -2.24 -0.32
CA CYS A 138 11.18 -2.04 -1.56
C CYS A 138 12.61 -2.56 -1.43
N THR A 139 13.05 -3.38 -2.39
CA THR A 139 14.42 -3.88 -2.40
C THR A 139 15.45 -2.75 -2.46
N MET A 140 15.14 -1.66 -3.18
CA MET A 140 16.04 -0.49 -3.24
C MET A 140 16.15 0.24 -1.90
N GLU A 141 15.06 0.34 -1.14
CA GLU A 141 15.06 0.89 0.21
C GLU A 141 15.96 0.07 1.14
N MET A 142 15.87 -1.27 1.03
CA MET A 142 16.72 -2.17 1.81
C MET A 142 18.22 -2.03 1.48
N LEU A 143 18.57 -1.59 0.27
CA LEU A 143 19.94 -1.31 -0.16
C LEU A 143 20.43 0.09 0.26
N ALA A 144 19.54 1.01 0.57
CA ALA A 144 19.86 2.38 0.97
C ALA A 144 20.09 2.55 2.49
N LYS A 145 20.65 1.56 3.15
CA LYS A 145 21.00 1.67 4.58
C LYS A 145 22.16 2.66 4.79
N ASP A 146 22.10 3.44 5.87
CA ASP A 146 23.08 4.49 6.20
C ASP A 146 24.55 4.06 6.10
N PHE A 147 24.84 2.78 6.40
CA PHE A 147 26.19 2.24 6.30
C PHE A 147 26.62 1.88 4.86
N MET A 148 25.70 1.89 3.91
CA MET A 148 25.93 1.60 2.49
C MET A 148 26.03 2.88 1.65
N VAL A 149 25.52 3.99 2.18
CA VAL A 149 25.53 5.31 1.54
C VAL A 149 26.62 6.16 2.22
N LYS A 150 27.86 6.00 1.76
CA LYS A 150 28.99 6.84 2.19
C LYS A 150 29.65 7.48 0.99
#